data_6ae5ea569bdc1c76bfc67a654c536fd5
#
_entry.id   6ae5ea569bdc1c76bfc67a654c536fd5
#
_cell.length_a   1.000
_cell.length_b   1.000
_cell.length_c   1.000
_cell.angle_alpha   90.00
_cell.angle_beta   90.00
_cell.angle_gamma   90.00
#
_symmetry.space_group_name_H-M   'P 1'
#
loop_
_entity.id
_entity.type
_entity.pdbx_description
1 polymer ?
#
loop_
_entity_poly.entity_id
_entity_poly.type
_entity_poly.pdbx_seq_one_letter_code
_entity_poly.pdbx_strand_id
1 'polypeptide(L)'
;MPATLDHVTIVTEDFAASRAVYEPVLAALGLRPTVEYTDPEADSDDPGEVAAVGYGRPDGRPELWLVAGLAPTTGAHLALAAPDRAGVRAAHDSATAAGVRVVQPPRSWEEAQLHYYGTQFADPAGNVLEVLYRQPA
;
A
#
# COMPACT_ATOMS: atom_id res chain seq x y z
N MET A 1 -11.99 -8.76 -24.52
CA MET A 1 -11.90 -8.59 -23.06
C MET A 1 -11.09 -7.33 -22.76
N PRO A 2 -11.60 -6.41 -21.95
CA PRO A 2 -10.78 -5.29 -21.51
C PRO A 2 -9.63 -5.76 -20.63
N ALA A 3 -8.54 -5.02 -20.67
CA ALA A 3 -7.39 -5.30 -19.81
C ALA A 3 -7.74 -4.97 -18.34
N THR A 4 -7.04 -5.61 -17.43
CA THR A 4 -7.10 -5.30 -16.01
C THR A 4 -5.71 -4.86 -15.53
N LEU A 5 -5.67 -4.15 -14.42
CA LEU A 5 -4.42 -3.77 -13.80
C LEU A 5 -3.77 -5.01 -13.18
N ASP A 6 -2.52 -5.30 -13.54
CA ASP A 6 -1.78 -6.44 -12.99
C ASP A 6 -1.10 -6.06 -11.68
N HIS A 7 -0.24 -5.04 -11.71
CA HIS A 7 0.46 -4.59 -10.51
C HIS A 7 0.84 -3.13 -10.62
N VAL A 8 1.17 -2.54 -9.48
CA VAL A 8 1.68 -1.17 -9.35
C VAL A 8 3.02 -1.24 -8.64
N THR A 9 3.97 -0.42 -9.06
CA THR A 9 5.27 -0.29 -8.41
C THR A 9 5.43 1.10 -7.82
N ILE A 10 5.80 1.15 -6.54
CA ILE A 10 6.17 2.37 -5.83
C ILE A 10 7.67 2.31 -5.56
N VAL A 11 8.40 3.30 -6.05
CA VAL A 11 9.83 3.45 -5.80
C VAL A 11 10.02 4.32 -4.56
N THR A 12 10.89 3.92 -3.66
CA THR A 12 11.13 4.64 -2.40
C THR A 12 12.63 4.79 -2.12
N GLU A 13 13.02 5.94 -1.58
CA GLU A 13 14.38 6.16 -1.10
C GLU A 13 14.60 5.56 0.28
N ASP A 14 13.56 5.48 1.10
CA ASP A 14 13.63 4.87 2.44
C ASP A 14 12.76 3.61 2.46
N PHE A 15 13.39 2.51 2.10
CA PHE A 15 12.71 1.23 1.93
C PHE A 15 12.10 0.75 3.25
N ALA A 16 12.84 0.83 4.36
CA ALA A 16 12.34 0.37 5.66
C ALA A 16 11.16 1.22 6.14
N ALA A 17 11.25 2.54 5.99
CA ALA A 17 10.16 3.44 6.39
C ALA A 17 8.90 3.22 5.54
N SER A 18 9.06 2.94 4.25
CA SER A 18 7.93 2.64 3.38
C SER A 18 7.28 1.31 3.75
N ARG A 19 8.06 0.27 4.03
CA ARG A 19 7.52 -1.01 4.50
C ARG A 19 6.71 -0.84 5.78
N ALA A 20 7.18 0.02 6.69
CA ALA A 20 6.49 0.29 7.94
C ALA A 20 5.13 0.96 7.75
N VAL A 21 4.90 1.62 6.61
CA VAL A 21 3.60 2.19 6.25
C VAL A 21 2.72 1.16 5.52
N TYR A 22 3.25 0.56 4.45
CA TYR A 22 2.45 -0.30 3.59
C TYR A 22 2.07 -1.62 4.24
N GLU A 23 2.99 -2.27 4.95
CA GLU A 23 2.74 -3.61 5.48
C GLU A 23 1.60 -3.69 6.49
N PRO A 24 1.47 -2.79 7.47
CA PRO A 24 0.34 -2.86 8.40
C PRO A 24 -1.01 -2.69 7.70
N VAL A 25 -1.10 -1.80 6.73
CA VAL A 25 -2.32 -1.55 5.96
C VAL A 25 -2.66 -2.75 5.09
N LEU A 26 -1.69 -3.24 4.32
CA LEU A 26 -1.88 -4.36 3.41
C LEU A 26 -2.20 -5.65 4.17
N ALA A 27 -1.54 -5.90 5.30
CA ALA A 27 -1.80 -7.09 6.13
C ALA A 27 -3.25 -7.13 6.61
N ALA A 28 -3.81 -6.00 6.99
CA ALA A 28 -5.21 -5.91 7.41
C ALA A 28 -6.18 -6.27 6.28
N LEU A 29 -5.73 -6.14 5.02
CA LEU A 29 -6.51 -6.46 3.83
C LEU A 29 -6.18 -7.85 3.24
N GLY A 30 -5.37 -8.63 3.95
CA GLY A 30 -4.99 -9.98 3.49
C GLY A 30 -3.89 -10.01 2.44
N LEU A 31 -3.20 -8.89 2.23
CA LEU A 31 -2.08 -8.81 1.29
C LEU A 31 -0.76 -8.87 2.06
N ARG A 32 0.10 -9.81 1.70
CA ARG A 32 1.33 -10.10 2.43
C ARG A 32 2.52 -10.12 1.50
N PRO A 33 3.76 -9.96 2.02
CA PRO A 33 4.95 -10.18 1.21
C PRO A 33 4.95 -11.61 0.65
N THR A 34 4.98 -11.73 -0.67
CA THR A 34 5.04 -13.03 -1.35
C THR A 34 6.35 -13.24 -2.09
N VAL A 35 7.03 -12.14 -2.44
CA VAL A 35 8.31 -12.18 -3.16
C VAL A 35 9.20 -11.09 -2.61
N GLU A 36 10.47 -11.41 -2.37
CA GLU A 36 11.50 -10.44 -2.01
C GLU A 36 12.70 -10.64 -2.90
N TYR A 37 13.29 -9.53 -3.37
CA TYR A 37 14.52 -9.55 -4.14
C TYR A 37 15.60 -8.76 -3.43
N THR A 38 16.82 -9.31 -3.44
CA THR A 38 18.03 -8.58 -3.05
C THR A 38 18.66 -8.01 -4.30
N ASP A 39 19.32 -6.86 -4.18
CA ASP A 39 20.09 -6.27 -5.27
C ASP A 39 21.57 -6.51 -4.98
N PRO A 40 22.22 -7.47 -5.69
CA PRO A 40 23.64 -7.75 -5.47
C PRO A 40 24.57 -6.61 -5.93
N GLU A 41 24.05 -5.67 -6.72
CA GLU A 41 24.77 -4.49 -7.17
C GLU A 41 24.44 -3.26 -6.34
N ALA A 42 23.55 -3.38 -5.33
CA ALA A 42 23.27 -2.29 -4.42
C ALA A 42 24.56 -1.92 -3.67
N ASP A 43 24.82 -0.61 -3.61
CA ASP A 43 25.97 -0.07 -2.88
C ASP A 43 25.67 -0.10 -1.38
N SER A 44 25.54 -1.32 -0.88
CA SER A 44 25.19 -1.64 0.50
C SER A 44 26.27 -2.54 1.09
N ASP A 45 26.63 -2.31 2.35
CA ASP A 45 27.52 -3.18 3.10
C ASP A 45 26.92 -4.55 3.38
N ASP A 46 25.61 -4.73 3.11
CA ASP A 46 24.89 -5.99 3.28
C ASP A 46 24.37 -6.48 1.92
N PRO A 47 25.07 -7.42 1.25
CA PRO A 47 24.64 -7.96 -0.03
C PRO A 47 23.36 -8.82 0.05
N GLY A 48 22.87 -9.11 1.27
CA GLY A 48 21.62 -9.81 1.49
C GLY A 48 20.44 -8.88 1.76
N GLU A 49 20.66 -7.56 1.71
CA GLU A 49 19.59 -6.59 1.97
C GLU A 49 18.51 -6.65 0.90
N VAL A 50 17.24 -6.74 1.35
CA VAL A 50 16.09 -6.73 0.45
C VAL A 50 15.93 -5.35 -0.16
N ALA A 51 15.87 -5.29 -1.49
CA ALA A 51 15.72 -4.05 -2.24
C ALA A 51 14.37 -3.95 -2.96
N ALA A 52 13.59 -5.03 -2.98
CA ALA A 52 12.25 -5.05 -3.57
C ALA A 52 11.39 -6.07 -2.86
N VAL A 53 10.13 -5.72 -2.62
CA VAL A 53 9.15 -6.61 -2.03
C VAL A 53 7.84 -6.50 -2.79
N GLY A 54 7.26 -7.65 -3.13
CA GLY A 54 5.94 -7.72 -3.76
C GLY A 54 4.91 -8.25 -2.78
N TYR A 55 3.78 -7.58 -2.73
CA TYR A 55 2.66 -7.91 -1.85
C TYR A 55 1.52 -8.48 -2.65
N GLY A 56 0.97 -9.58 -2.20
CA GLY A 56 -0.15 -10.23 -2.86
C GLY A 56 -0.95 -11.10 -1.91
N ARG A 57 -1.94 -11.78 -2.47
CA ARG A 57 -2.70 -12.80 -1.75
C ARG A 57 -1.81 -14.03 -1.56
N PRO A 58 -2.09 -14.89 -0.54
CA PRO A 58 -1.21 -16.02 -0.22
C PRO A 58 -0.92 -16.95 -1.40
N ASP A 59 -1.86 -17.12 -2.31
CA ASP A 59 -1.75 -18.00 -3.49
C ASP A 59 -1.69 -17.23 -4.81
N GLY A 60 -1.52 -15.89 -4.74
CA GLY A 60 -1.56 -15.01 -5.89
C GLY A 60 -0.22 -14.37 -6.21
N ARG A 61 -0.18 -13.74 -7.38
CA ARG A 61 0.95 -12.91 -7.80
C ARG A 61 0.92 -11.58 -7.06
N PRO A 62 2.10 -10.92 -6.90
CA PRO A 62 2.13 -9.59 -6.32
C PRO A 62 1.28 -8.59 -7.11
N GLU A 63 0.52 -7.78 -6.38
CA GLU A 63 -0.30 -6.71 -6.95
C GLU A 63 0.31 -5.33 -6.68
N LEU A 64 1.16 -5.23 -5.66
CA LEU A 64 1.87 -4.00 -5.31
C LEU A 64 3.32 -4.32 -5.00
N TRP A 65 4.24 -3.55 -5.60
CA TRP A 65 5.67 -3.65 -5.36
C TRP A 65 6.19 -2.39 -4.68
N LEU A 66 7.05 -2.57 -3.69
CA LEU A 66 7.93 -1.51 -3.18
C LEU A 66 9.34 -1.82 -3.65
N VAL A 67 9.99 -0.85 -4.26
CA VAL A 67 11.35 -0.99 -4.81
C VAL A 67 12.21 0.17 -4.30
N ALA A 68 13.38 -0.16 -3.76
CA ALA A 68 14.36 0.84 -3.35
C ALA A 68 14.96 1.52 -4.60
N GLY A 69 15.06 2.84 -4.58
CA GLY A 69 15.63 3.58 -5.70
C GLY A 69 15.82 5.04 -5.39
N LEU A 70 16.67 5.71 -6.19
CA LEU A 70 17.06 7.10 -5.99
C LEU A 70 16.09 8.11 -6.60
N ALA A 71 15.18 7.65 -7.48
CA ALA A 71 14.14 8.49 -8.08
C ALA A 71 12.78 8.03 -7.55
N PRO A 72 12.38 8.50 -6.35
CA PRO A 72 11.19 7.97 -5.69
C PRO A 72 9.90 8.38 -6.40
N THR A 73 8.89 7.53 -6.29
CA THR A 73 7.54 7.87 -6.69
C THR A 73 7.02 8.98 -5.78
N THR A 74 6.49 10.04 -6.39
CA THR A 74 5.88 11.16 -5.69
C THR A 74 4.54 11.50 -6.35
N GLY A 75 3.62 12.07 -5.59
CA GLY A 75 2.32 12.49 -6.11
C GLY A 75 1.38 11.35 -6.50
N ALA A 76 1.70 10.13 -6.10
CA ALA A 76 0.82 8.98 -6.38
C ALA A 76 -0.34 8.92 -5.39
N HIS A 77 -1.48 8.45 -5.88
CA HIS A 77 -2.66 8.18 -5.07
C HIS A 77 -3.13 6.76 -5.44
N LEU A 78 -2.91 5.82 -4.54
CA LEU A 78 -3.25 4.41 -4.73
C LEU A 78 -4.42 4.07 -3.83
N ALA A 79 -5.50 3.54 -4.40
CA ALA A 79 -6.69 3.14 -3.66
C ALA A 79 -6.92 1.64 -3.77
N LEU A 80 -7.12 1.00 -2.64
CA LEU A 80 -7.42 -0.43 -2.53
C LEU A 80 -8.87 -0.60 -2.09
N ALA A 81 -9.58 -1.52 -2.72
CA ALA A 81 -10.96 -1.82 -2.39
C ALA A 81 -11.02 -2.91 -1.33
N ALA A 82 -11.59 -2.58 -0.16
CA ALA A 82 -11.90 -3.55 0.87
C ALA A 82 -13.28 -4.17 0.59
N PRO A 83 -13.54 -5.41 1.04
CA PRO A 83 -14.81 -6.08 0.79
C PRO A 83 -15.99 -5.50 1.59
N ASP A 84 -15.70 -4.77 2.67
CA ASP A 84 -16.73 -4.19 3.55
C ASP A 84 -16.15 -3.03 4.37
N ARG A 85 -17.02 -2.36 5.14
CA ARG A 85 -16.59 -1.26 6.02
C ARG A 85 -15.67 -1.74 7.14
N ALA A 86 -15.85 -2.97 7.62
CA ALA A 86 -14.98 -3.54 8.65
C ALA A 86 -13.54 -3.64 8.17
N GLY A 87 -13.31 -3.97 6.88
CA GLY A 87 -11.99 -3.99 6.28
C GLY A 87 -11.32 -2.61 6.27
N VAL A 88 -12.09 -1.56 5.98
CA VAL A 88 -11.59 -0.18 6.04
C VAL A 88 -11.16 0.18 7.47
N ARG A 89 -11.99 -0.13 8.45
CA ARG A 89 -11.69 0.14 9.86
C ARG A 89 -10.49 -0.68 10.34
N ALA A 90 -10.39 -1.94 9.94
CA ALA A 90 -9.24 -2.79 10.29
C ALA A 90 -7.93 -2.22 9.75
N ALA A 91 -7.92 -1.72 8.51
CA ALA A 91 -6.75 -1.07 7.93
C ALA A 91 -6.36 0.19 8.72
N HIS A 92 -7.33 1.00 9.10
CA HIS A 92 -7.09 2.20 9.92
C HIS A 92 -6.54 1.84 11.30
N ASP A 93 -7.11 0.85 11.97
CA ASP A 93 -6.66 0.41 13.30
C ASP A 93 -5.23 -0.15 13.24
N SER A 94 -4.93 -0.95 12.22
CA SER A 94 -3.59 -1.50 12.01
C SER A 94 -2.56 -0.40 11.74
N ALA A 95 -2.91 0.56 10.90
CA ALA A 95 -2.06 1.71 10.59
C ALA A 95 -1.80 2.57 11.83
N THR A 96 -2.85 2.86 12.58
CA THR A 96 -2.75 3.67 13.82
C THR A 96 -1.87 2.97 14.85
N ALA A 97 -2.03 1.67 15.05
CA ALA A 97 -1.21 0.89 15.97
C ALA A 97 0.27 0.89 15.57
N ALA A 98 0.56 0.97 14.27
CA ALA A 98 1.92 1.01 13.75
C ALA A 98 2.52 2.43 13.66
N GLY A 99 1.76 3.46 14.04
CA GLY A 99 2.23 4.85 13.99
C GLY A 99 2.23 5.46 12.59
N VAL A 100 1.48 4.90 11.66
CA VAL A 100 1.35 5.42 10.30
C VAL A 100 0.60 6.76 10.31
N ARG A 101 1.05 7.70 9.49
CA ARG A 101 0.39 9.01 9.37
C ARG A 101 -0.96 8.86 8.68
N VAL A 102 -2.03 9.20 9.39
CA VAL A 102 -3.39 9.21 8.86
C VAL A 102 -3.69 10.57 8.25
N VAL A 103 -4.05 10.58 6.97
CA VAL A 103 -4.47 11.80 6.25
C VAL A 103 -5.95 12.03 6.47
N GLN A 104 -6.76 10.97 6.34
CA GLN A 104 -8.20 11.01 6.61
C GLN A 104 -8.57 9.76 7.40
N PRO A 105 -9.20 9.90 8.58
CA PRO A 105 -9.77 8.75 9.28
C PRO A 105 -10.98 8.19 8.48
N PRO A 106 -11.47 7.00 8.82
CA PRO A 106 -12.60 6.41 8.11
C PRO A 106 -13.81 7.34 8.10
N ARG A 107 -14.33 7.59 6.91
CA ARG A 107 -15.52 8.44 6.71
C ARG A 107 -16.23 8.05 5.43
N SER A 108 -17.50 8.44 5.34
CA SER A 108 -18.25 8.34 4.10
C SER A 108 -17.89 9.49 3.16
N TRP A 109 -17.68 9.16 1.90
CA TRP A 109 -17.40 10.10 0.81
C TRP A 109 -18.60 10.07 -0.13
N GLU A 110 -19.45 11.09 -0.05
CA GLU A 110 -20.66 11.17 -0.87
C GLU A 110 -20.59 12.27 -1.93
N GLU A 111 -19.55 13.08 -1.84
CA GLU A 111 -19.30 14.18 -2.77
C GLU A 111 -19.00 13.65 -4.18
N ALA A 112 -19.46 14.36 -5.19
CA ALA A 112 -19.18 14.10 -6.60
C ALA A 112 -19.48 12.64 -7.02
N GLN A 113 -20.53 12.05 -6.46
CA GLN A 113 -20.95 10.67 -6.76
C GLN A 113 -19.93 9.59 -6.40
N LEU A 114 -19.05 9.88 -5.44
CA LEU A 114 -18.05 8.90 -5.01
C LEU A 114 -18.66 7.71 -4.30
N HIS A 115 -19.60 7.93 -3.40
CA HIS A 115 -20.41 6.91 -2.73
C HIS A 115 -19.58 5.78 -2.14
N TYR A 116 -18.56 6.11 -1.36
CA TYR A 116 -17.77 5.09 -0.69
C TYR A 116 -17.43 5.51 0.75
N TYR A 117 -17.02 4.51 1.52
CA TYR A 117 -16.49 4.66 2.87
C TYR A 117 -14.99 4.36 2.82
N GLY A 118 -14.15 5.28 3.31
CA GLY A 118 -12.71 5.11 3.13
C GLY A 118 -11.86 5.82 4.16
N THR A 119 -10.58 5.49 4.14
CA THR A 119 -9.53 6.09 4.96
C THR A 119 -8.27 6.28 4.13
N GLN A 120 -7.45 7.26 4.49
CA GLN A 120 -6.26 7.62 3.71
C GLN A 120 -5.04 7.78 4.61
N PHE A 121 -3.90 7.33 4.12
CA PHE A 121 -2.61 7.37 4.80
C PHE A 121 -1.57 8.02 3.89
N ALA A 122 -0.50 8.58 4.50
CA ALA A 122 0.64 9.09 3.76
C ALA A 122 1.84 8.16 3.93
N ASP A 123 2.54 7.88 2.82
CA ASP A 123 3.83 7.20 2.88
C ASP A 123 4.95 8.23 3.13
N PRO A 124 6.24 7.80 3.30
CA PRO A 124 7.32 8.74 3.59
C PRO A 124 7.55 9.82 2.52
N ALA A 125 7.23 9.53 1.26
CA ALA A 125 7.37 10.50 0.16
C ALA A 125 6.14 11.37 -0.03
N GLY A 126 5.08 11.15 0.78
CA GLY A 126 3.84 11.89 0.69
C GLY A 126 2.83 11.32 -0.30
N ASN A 127 3.08 10.15 -0.86
CA ASN A 127 2.06 9.46 -1.65
C ASN A 127 0.89 9.06 -0.76
N VAL A 128 -0.31 9.07 -1.32
CA VAL A 128 -1.52 8.71 -0.60
C VAL A 128 -1.85 7.24 -0.85
N LEU A 129 -2.00 6.50 0.24
CA LEU A 129 -2.53 5.14 0.22
C LEU A 129 -3.92 5.18 0.81
N GLU A 130 -4.92 4.83 0.02
CA GLU A 130 -6.32 4.85 0.41
C GLU A 130 -6.87 3.43 0.50
N VAL A 131 -7.73 3.18 1.48
CA VAL A 131 -8.53 1.95 1.57
C VAL A 131 -9.99 2.36 1.60
N LEU A 132 -10.78 1.82 0.68
CA LEU A 132 -12.17 2.19 0.55
C LEU A 132 -13.07 0.96 0.36
N TYR A 133 -14.32 1.14 0.71
CA TYR A 133 -15.40 0.20 0.41
C TYR A 133 -16.48 0.94 -0.38
N ARG A 134 -16.74 0.49 -1.60
CA ARG A 134 -17.83 1.04 -2.39
C ARG A 134 -19.14 0.39 -1.99
N GLN A 135 -20.09 1.22 -1.60
CA GLN A 135 -21.41 0.74 -1.26
C GLN A 135 -22.11 0.28 -2.54
N PRO A 136 -22.89 -0.81 -2.47
CA PRO A 136 -23.74 -1.21 -3.60
C PRO A 136 -24.70 -0.07 -3.97
N ALA A 137 -24.93 0.08 -5.26
CA ALA A 137 -25.87 1.08 -5.78
C ALA A 137 -27.31 0.76 -5.37
#